data_e868a2355b58e42ba94146e56d0903bb
#
_entry.id   e868a2355b58e42ba94146e56d0903bb
#
_cell.length_a   1.000
_cell.length_b   1.000
_cell.length_c   1.000
_cell.angle_alpha   90.00
_cell.angle_beta   90.00
_cell.angle_gamma   90.00
#
_symmetry.space_group_name_H-M   'P 1'
#
loop_
_entity.id
_entity.type
_entity.pdbx_description
1 polymer ?
#
loop_
_entity_poly.entity_id
_entity_poly.type
_entity_poly.pdbx_seq_one_letter_code
_entity_poly.pdbx_strand_id
1 'polypeptide(L)'
;MLEKQNRKECIFSLVSALIVVLCTSTGIVMNLTTLYDENFDHMGIQTFCMFTVLSNLLVAVGMGLVIPYTIDGLRKHYFHLPNWLITFLLAGSTSVTLTFLVSLFILSPFKGFVLIFTGSRFFLHAICPILSFIAFSFFISDHYINYSECLLALLPVFIYVSLYYLMVVLIGEEKGGWNDFYGLATYVPAWIPVVLNLPVTFGITCLLRYFHNRSFLRLREATVRDEYSEDYLKSEIIYLARQNAADDQPHSDIVIPRRFIKFLIENTDSDKTVRDACIMYLNQFLDNTKY
;
A
#
# COMPACT_ATOMS: atom_id res chain seq x y z
N MET A 1 25.47 12.79 3.67
CA MET A 1 24.33 13.13 2.78
C MET A 1 23.23 12.08 2.91
N LEU A 2 23.53 10.80 2.85
CA LEU A 2 22.62 9.65 3.17
C LEU A 2 21.90 9.80 4.49
N GLU A 3 22.61 10.16 5.55
CA GLU A 3 22.06 10.41 6.87
C GLU A 3 20.94 11.45 6.87
N LYS A 4 21.09 12.53 6.09
CA LYS A 4 20.09 13.59 5.96
C LYS A 4 18.84 13.14 5.17
N GLN A 5 19.01 12.26 4.19
CA GLN A 5 17.89 11.72 3.39
C GLN A 5 17.10 10.69 4.18
N ASN A 6 17.77 9.72 4.79
CA ASN A 6 17.13 8.73 5.66
C ASN A 6 16.36 9.39 6.81
N ARG A 7 16.92 10.47 7.39
CA ARG A 7 16.24 11.24 8.44
C ARG A 7 14.95 11.90 7.95
N LYS A 8 14.92 12.44 6.72
CA LYS A 8 13.69 13.02 6.14
C LYS A 8 12.63 11.94 5.90
N GLU A 9 13.02 10.80 5.35
CA GLU A 9 12.12 9.66 5.11
C GLU A 9 11.49 9.18 6.42
N CYS A 10 12.30 9.00 7.47
CA CYS A 10 11.79 8.66 8.80
C CYS A 10 10.80 9.69 9.33
N ILE A 11 11.10 10.99 9.19
CA ILE A 11 10.19 12.05 9.66
C ILE A 11 8.87 12.02 8.89
N PHE A 12 8.90 11.92 7.55
CA PHE A 12 7.69 11.86 6.74
C PHE A 12 6.86 10.61 7.02
N SER A 13 7.52 9.45 7.17
CA SER A 13 6.86 8.21 7.55
C SER A 13 6.22 8.30 8.94
N LEU A 14 6.95 8.86 9.92
CA LEU A 14 6.44 9.04 11.27
C LEU A 14 5.24 9.98 11.31
N VAL A 15 5.35 11.15 10.68
CA VAL A 15 4.26 12.14 10.67
C VAL A 15 3.02 11.58 9.97
N SER A 16 3.19 10.94 8.81
CA SER A 16 2.08 10.34 8.08
C SER A 16 1.41 9.20 8.88
N ALA A 17 2.20 8.35 9.52
CA ALA A 17 1.68 7.28 10.37
C ALA A 17 0.87 7.83 11.56
N LEU A 18 1.39 8.83 12.26
CA LEU A 18 0.70 9.49 13.37
C LEU A 18 -0.62 10.13 12.92
N ILE A 19 -0.62 10.85 11.78
CA ILE A 19 -1.85 11.48 11.24
C ILE A 19 -2.89 10.40 10.91
N VAL A 20 -2.53 9.32 10.23
CA VAL A 20 -3.47 8.25 9.90
C VAL A 20 -4.04 7.60 11.16
N VAL A 21 -3.19 7.28 12.14
CA VAL A 21 -3.64 6.68 13.42
C VAL A 21 -4.60 7.62 14.15
N LEU A 22 -4.27 8.90 14.25
CA LEU A 22 -5.13 9.89 14.93
C LEU A 22 -6.47 10.07 14.22
N CYS A 23 -6.47 10.24 12.89
CA CYS A 23 -7.70 10.39 12.11
C CYS A 23 -8.59 9.15 12.21
N THR A 24 -7.99 7.96 12.10
CA THR A 24 -8.74 6.71 12.24
C THR A 24 -9.32 6.54 13.64
N SER A 25 -8.53 6.79 14.68
CA SER A 25 -9.00 6.71 16.08
C SER A 25 -10.14 7.69 16.33
N THR A 26 -10.01 8.92 15.83
CA THR A 26 -11.08 9.93 15.91
C THR A 26 -12.36 9.44 15.23
N GLY A 27 -12.27 8.95 13.99
CA GLY A 27 -13.43 8.44 13.26
C GLY A 27 -14.10 7.25 13.96
N ILE A 28 -13.31 6.31 14.50
CA ILE A 28 -13.84 5.15 15.23
C ILE A 28 -14.49 5.59 16.54
N VAL A 29 -13.85 6.44 17.33
CA VAL A 29 -14.41 6.96 18.58
C VAL A 29 -15.72 7.71 18.32
N MET A 30 -15.73 8.59 17.33
CA MET A 30 -16.97 9.29 16.93
C MET A 30 -18.08 8.32 16.53
N ASN A 31 -17.75 7.24 15.82
CA ASN A 31 -18.71 6.24 15.38
C ASN A 31 -19.26 5.40 16.54
N LEU A 32 -18.44 5.11 17.56
CA LEU A 32 -18.84 4.37 18.76
C LEU A 32 -19.66 5.22 19.74
N THR A 33 -19.33 6.52 19.84
CA THR A 33 -19.96 7.42 20.83
C THR A 33 -21.18 8.14 20.31
N THR A 34 -21.49 8.01 19.02
CA THR A 34 -22.66 8.63 18.34
C THR A 34 -22.80 10.14 18.54
N LEU A 35 -21.69 10.82 18.83
CA LEU A 35 -21.68 12.25 19.15
C LEU A 35 -22.27 13.16 18.06
N TYR A 36 -22.63 12.61 16.87
CA TYR A 36 -23.05 13.44 15.75
C TYR A 36 -24.01 12.79 14.74
N ASP A 37 -24.78 11.79 15.09
CA ASP A 37 -25.68 11.20 14.09
C ASP A 37 -27.09 10.93 14.64
N GLU A 38 -27.96 11.96 14.57
CA GLU A 38 -29.39 11.85 14.93
C GLU A 38 -30.17 10.90 14.00
N ASN A 39 -29.60 10.50 12.86
CA ASN A 39 -30.28 9.72 11.82
C ASN A 39 -29.84 8.25 11.74
N PHE A 40 -28.97 7.78 12.63
CA PHE A 40 -28.53 6.40 12.63
C PHE A 40 -28.69 5.77 14.00
N ASP A 41 -29.36 4.63 14.01
CA ASP A 41 -29.46 3.78 15.18
C ASP A 41 -28.07 3.44 15.71
N HIS A 42 -27.95 3.48 17.05
CA HIS A 42 -26.73 3.17 17.77
C HIS A 42 -26.27 1.74 17.47
N MET A 43 -25.33 1.57 16.57
CA MET A 43 -24.80 0.24 16.21
C MET A 43 -23.91 -0.34 17.31
N GLY A 44 -23.40 0.49 18.24
CA GLY A 44 -22.55 0.01 19.33
C GLY A 44 -21.42 -0.90 18.83
N ILE A 45 -21.30 -2.09 19.41
CA ILE A 45 -20.29 -3.09 19.04
C ILE A 45 -20.49 -3.67 17.63
N GLN A 46 -21.69 -3.61 17.06
CA GLN A 46 -21.98 -4.06 15.70
C GLN A 46 -21.26 -3.21 14.63
N THR A 47 -20.81 -2.01 14.98
CA THR A 47 -19.91 -1.19 14.17
C THR A 47 -18.70 -1.98 13.66
N PHE A 48 -18.17 -2.92 14.45
CA PHE A 48 -17.06 -3.78 14.04
C PHE A 48 -17.44 -4.88 13.04
N CYS A 49 -18.71 -5.04 12.72
CA CYS A 49 -19.14 -5.88 11.60
C CYS A 49 -18.99 -5.16 10.25
N MET A 50 -18.79 -3.84 10.25
CA MET A 50 -18.63 -3.05 9.02
C MET A 50 -17.22 -3.12 8.47
N PHE A 51 -17.11 -3.40 7.16
CA PHE A 51 -15.82 -3.39 6.45
C PHE A 51 -15.08 -2.06 6.58
N THR A 52 -15.81 -0.95 6.51
CA THR A 52 -15.26 0.39 6.68
C THR A 52 -14.48 0.53 7.99
N VAL A 53 -15.00 0.06 9.09
CA VAL A 53 -14.35 0.15 10.41
C VAL A 53 -13.17 -0.82 10.47
N LEU A 54 -13.36 -2.06 10.03
CA LEU A 54 -12.30 -3.08 10.04
C LEU A 54 -11.12 -2.71 9.13
N SER A 55 -11.39 -2.18 7.94
CA SER A 55 -10.34 -1.76 7.01
C SER A 55 -9.55 -0.55 7.55
N ASN A 56 -10.22 0.42 8.16
CA ASN A 56 -9.58 1.54 8.82
C ASN A 56 -8.77 1.11 10.05
N LEU A 57 -9.28 0.18 10.85
CA LEU A 57 -8.54 -0.40 11.97
C LEU A 57 -7.29 -1.14 11.49
N LEU A 58 -7.40 -1.93 10.42
CA LEU A 58 -6.28 -2.66 9.81
C LEU A 58 -5.14 -1.70 9.43
N VAL A 59 -5.45 -0.62 8.72
CA VAL A 59 -4.44 0.37 8.32
C VAL A 59 -3.88 1.12 9.52
N ALA A 60 -4.71 1.46 10.53
CA ALA A 60 -4.25 2.15 11.73
C ALA A 60 -3.29 1.29 12.55
N VAL A 61 -3.56 -0.01 12.68
CA VAL A 61 -2.64 -0.97 13.32
C VAL A 61 -1.33 -1.03 12.56
N GLY A 62 -1.37 -1.17 11.23
CA GLY A 62 -0.15 -1.17 10.40
C GLY A 62 0.66 0.11 10.55
N MET A 63 0.01 1.28 10.49
CA MET A 63 0.66 2.57 10.69
C MET A 63 1.21 2.73 12.12
N GLY A 64 0.47 2.24 13.11
CA GLY A 64 0.96 2.19 14.50
C GLY A 64 2.24 1.37 14.65
N LEU A 65 2.33 0.26 13.92
CA LEU A 65 3.54 -0.57 13.90
C LEU A 65 4.72 0.09 13.16
N VAL A 66 4.49 1.00 12.21
CA VAL A 66 5.57 1.78 11.56
C VAL A 66 6.26 2.73 12.54
N ILE A 67 5.53 3.28 13.53
CA ILE A 67 6.05 4.29 14.47
C ILE A 67 7.34 3.84 15.19
N PRO A 68 7.40 2.66 15.84
CA PRO A 68 8.63 2.24 16.51
C PRO A 68 9.82 2.06 15.55
N TYR A 69 9.59 1.56 14.32
CA TYR A 69 10.64 1.43 13.31
C TYR A 69 11.17 2.80 12.86
N THR A 70 10.29 3.78 12.67
CA THR A 70 10.71 5.14 12.29
C THR A 70 11.46 5.85 13.42
N ILE A 71 11.05 5.65 14.68
CA ILE A 71 11.77 6.21 15.84
C ILE A 71 13.16 5.56 15.96
N ASP A 72 13.25 4.25 15.78
CA ASP A 72 14.54 3.54 15.79
C ASP A 72 15.42 3.98 14.61
N GLY A 73 14.84 4.16 13.43
CA GLY A 73 15.52 4.70 12.25
C GLY A 73 16.08 6.10 12.46
N LEU A 74 15.34 6.98 13.17
CA LEU A 74 15.83 8.31 13.55
C LEU A 74 17.01 8.27 14.52
N ARG A 75 17.06 7.26 15.41
CA ARG A 75 18.15 7.07 16.38
C ARG A 75 19.40 6.46 15.76
N LYS A 76 19.20 5.46 14.87
CA LYS A 76 20.28 4.67 14.26
C LYS A 76 20.75 5.22 12.91
N HIS A 77 20.10 6.26 12.38
CA HIS A 77 20.33 6.80 11.03
C HIS A 77 20.16 5.78 9.89
N TYR A 78 19.43 4.70 10.16
CA TYR A 78 19.13 3.63 9.21
C TYR A 78 17.64 3.27 9.30
N PHE A 79 16.90 3.50 8.23
CA PHE A 79 15.46 3.20 8.15
C PHE A 79 15.24 1.91 7.37
N HIS A 80 14.62 0.95 8.02
CA HIS A 80 14.22 -0.30 7.40
C HIS A 80 12.92 -0.84 8.02
N LEU A 81 11.98 -1.21 7.16
CA LEU A 81 10.74 -1.85 7.55
C LEU A 81 10.77 -3.33 7.12
N PRO A 82 10.30 -4.26 7.94
CA PRO A 82 10.22 -5.66 7.54
C PRO A 82 9.19 -5.85 6.41
N ASN A 83 9.49 -6.75 5.46
CA ASN A 83 8.66 -6.98 4.28
C ASN A 83 7.21 -7.33 4.63
N TRP A 84 6.99 -8.13 5.69
CA TRP A 84 5.65 -8.47 6.14
C TRP A 84 4.82 -7.24 6.53
N LEU A 85 5.45 -6.20 7.11
CA LEU A 85 4.77 -4.97 7.50
C LEU A 85 4.38 -4.15 6.27
N ILE A 86 5.23 -4.09 5.25
CA ILE A 86 4.90 -3.44 3.97
C ILE A 86 3.73 -4.15 3.30
N THR A 87 3.73 -5.49 3.24
CA THR A 87 2.61 -6.28 2.71
C THR A 87 1.33 -6.08 3.52
N PHE A 88 1.43 -6.00 4.84
CA PHE A 88 0.31 -5.70 5.73
C PHE A 88 -0.26 -4.30 5.49
N LEU A 89 0.61 -3.29 5.34
CA LEU A 89 0.22 -1.92 4.99
C LEU A 89 -0.41 -1.83 3.60
N LEU A 90 0.11 -2.59 2.62
CA LEU A 90 -0.49 -2.71 1.30
C LEU A 90 -1.93 -3.23 1.41
N ALA A 91 -2.14 -4.30 2.19
CA ALA A 91 -3.47 -4.88 2.41
C ALA A 91 -4.42 -3.88 3.10
N GLY A 92 -3.96 -3.18 4.13
CA GLY A 92 -4.72 -2.13 4.81
C GLY A 92 -5.08 -0.97 3.89
N SER A 93 -4.08 -0.41 3.18
CA SER A 93 -4.27 0.71 2.24
C SER A 93 -5.17 0.35 1.07
N THR A 94 -5.06 -0.89 0.54
CA THR A 94 -5.98 -1.43 -0.47
C THR A 94 -7.41 -1.47 0.05
N SER A 95 -7.60 -2.00 1.26
CA SER A 95 -8.92 -2.16 1.87
C SER A 95 -9.62 -0.82 2.12
N VAL A 96 -8.91 0.19 2.64
CA VAL A 96 -9.51 1.52 2.85
C VAL A 96 -9.72 2.28 1.54
N THR A 97 -8.85 2.10 0.54
CA THR A 97 -9.05 2.68 -0.79
C THR A 97 -10.29 2.08 -1.46
N LEU A 98 -10.51 0.77 -1.35
CA LEU A 98 -11.73 0.11 -1.80
C LEU A 98 -12.95 0.70 -1.09
N THR A 99 -12.90 0.87 0.23
CA THR A 99 -13.98 1.50 1.02
C THR A 99 -14.31 2.90 0.48
N PHE A 100 -13.31 3.73 0.19
CA PHE A 100 -13.51 5.06 -0.40
C PHE A 100 -14.22 4.99 -1.76
N LEU A 101 -13.75 4.13 -2.67
CA LEU A 101 -14.33 4.00 -4.01
C LEU A 101 -15.76 3.46 -3.96
N VAL A 102 -16.04 2.46 -3.12
CA VAL A 102 -17.38 1.93 -2.90
C VAL A 102 -18.30 3.01 -2.31
N SER A 103 -17.82 3.77 -1.33
CA SER A 103 -18.58 4.86 -0.73
C SER A 103 -18.90 5.96 -1.73
N LEU A 104 -17.93 6.32 -2.57
CA LEU A 104 -18.07 7.41 -3.55
C LEU A 104 -18.94 7.00 -4.74
N PHE A 105 -18.70 5.83 -5.33
CA PHE A 105 -19.31 5.46 -6.62
C PHE A 105 -20.53 4.56 -6.47
N ILE A 106 -20.70 3.85 -5.35
CA ILE A 106 -21.81 2.94 -5.14
C ILE A 106 -22.75 3.50 -4.07
N LEU A 107 -22.28 3.75 -2.83
CA LEU A 107 -23.17 4.12 -1.74
C LEU A 107 -23.71 5.54 -1.86
N SER A 108 -22.88 6.49 -2.27
CA SER A 108 -23.26 7.90 -2.37
C SER A 108 -24.39 8.17 -3.37
N PRO A 109 -24.45 7.56 -4.59
CA PRO A 109 -25.59 7.70 -5.49
C PRO A 109 -26.91 7.15 -4.93
N PHE A 110 -26.86 6.08 -4.11
CA PHE A 110 -28.06 5.46 -3.56
C PHE A 110 -28.54 6.07 -2.26
N LYS A 111 -27.60 6.41 -1.35
CA LYS A 111 -27.91 6.90 0.01
C LYS A 111 -27.78 8.41 0.17
N GLY A 112 -27.20 9.08 -0.81
CA GLY A 112 -26.92 10.52 -0.79
C GLY A 112 -25.50 10.85 -0.30
N PHE A 113 -24.85 11.77 -1.02
CA PHE A 113 -23.45 12.17 -0.78
C PHE A 113 -23.24 12.72 0.64
N VAL A 114 -24.13 13.61 1.08
CA VAL A 114 -24.02 14.23 2.40
C VAL A 114 -24.06 13.17 3.51
N LEU A 115 -24.95 12.19 3.40
CA LEU A 115 -25.09 11.12 4.38
C LEU A 115 -23.84 10.24 4.50
N ILE A 116 -23.15 9.98 3.38
CA ILE A 116 -21.97 9.11 3.33
C ILE A 116 -20.70 9.85 3.76
N PHE A 117 -20.64 11.18 3.61
CA PHE A 117 -19.44 11.98 3.86
C PHE A 117 -19.63 13.06 4.95
N THR A 118 -20.38 12.75 6.00
CA THR A 118 -20.53 13.63 7.19
C THR A 118 -20.15 12.88 8.48
N GLY A 119 -19.86 13.64 9.53
CA GLY A 119 -19.56 13.10 10.87
C GLY A 119 -18.36 12.13 10.86
N SER A 120 -18.50 11.03 11.58
CA SER A 120 -17.49 9.95 11.67
C SER A 120 -17.19 9.32 10.31
N ARG A 121 -18.19 9.24 9.44
CA ARG A 121 -18.07 8.66 8.10
C ARG A 121 -17.15 9.47 7.21
N PHE A 122 -17.11 10.80 7.35
CA PHE A 122 -16.15 11.62 6.62
C PHE A 122 -14.71 11.21 6.90
N PHE A 123 -14.38 10.93 8.16
CA PHE A 123 -13.06 10.41 8.51
C PHE A 123 -12.81 9.02 7.90
N LEU A 124 -13.74 8.09 8.08
CA LEU A 124 -13.55 6.69 7.71
C LEU A 124 -13.70 6.40 6.21
N HIS A 125 -14.52 7.21 5.49
CA HIS A 125 -14.76 7.02 4.06
C HIS A 125 -13.93 7.94 3.15
N ALA A 126 -13.39 9.06 3.65
CA ALA A 126 -12.62 10.00 2.84
C ALA A 126 -11.23 10.27 3.41
N ILE A 127 -11.12 10.85 4.60
CA ILE A 127 -9.85 11.34 5.14
C ILE A 127 -8.84 10.21 5.32
N CYS A 128 -9.20 9.16 6.07
CA CYS A 128 -8.28 8.04 6.34
C CYS A 128 -7.87 7.29 5.07
N PRO A 129 -8.77 6.93 4.14
CA PRO A 129 -8.39 6.32 2.87
C PRO A 129 -7.42 7.17 2.04
N ILE A 130 -7.68 8.46 1.88
CA ILE A 130 -6.83 9.37 1.09
C ILE A 130 -5.46 9.51 1.75
N LEU A 131 -5.41 9.74 3.06
CA LEU A 131 -4.15 9.86 3.80
C LEU A 131 -3.35 8.54 3.77
N SER A 132 -4.03 7.39 3.91
CA SER A 132 -3.39 6.07 3.83
C SER A 132 -2.81 5.80 2.45
N PHE A 133 -3.56 6.14 1.39
CA PHE A 133 -3.07 6.03 0.02
C PHE A 133 -1.81 6.87 -0.19
N ILE A 134 -1.82 8.13 0.24
CA ILE A 134 -0.68 9.06 0.10
C ILE A 134 0.51 8.56 0.94
N ALA A 135 0.27 8.23 2.21
CA ALA A 135 1.32 7.76 3.11
C ALA A 135 2.02 6.50 2.58
N PHE A 136 1.26 5.50 2.20
CA PHE A 136 1.79 4.25 1.66
C PHE A 136 2.49 4.42 0.32
N SER A 137 1.93 5.22 -0.59
CA SER A 137 2.46 5.39 -1.95
C SER A 137 3.74 6.23 -2.01
N PHE A 138 3.92 7.20 -1.08
CA PHE A 138 4.96 8.22 -1.22
C PHE A 138 5.89 8.38 -0.03
N PHE A 139 5.48 7.98 1.16
CA PHE A 139 6.26 8.22 2.39
C PHE A 139 6.78 6.96 3.08
N ILE A 140 6.18 5.79 2.79
CA ILE A 140 6.57 4.51 3.38
C ILE A 140 7.12 3.60 2.28
N SER A 141 8.19 4.02 1.59
CA SER A 141 8.71 3.35 0.39
C SER A 141 10.08 2.73 0.66
N ASP A 142 10.14 1.70 1.50
CA ASP A 142 11.39 1.04 1.87
C ASP A 142 11.65 -0.31 1.16
N HIS A 143 10.64 -0.89 0.53
CA HIS A 143 10.69 -2.20 -0.11
C HIS A 143 10.06 -2.19 -1.51
N TYR A 144 10.60 -2.99 -2.43
CA TYR A 144 10.00 -3.20 -3.75
C TYR A 144 8.92 -4.28 -3.68
N ILE A 145 7.68 -3.93 -3.98
CA ILE A 145 6.52 -4.82 -3.89
C ILE A 145 6.39 -5.66 -5.16
N ASN A 146 6.31 -6.99 -4.98
CA ASN A 146 6.08 -7.97 -6.03
C ASN A 146 4.59 -8.26 -6.24
N TYR A 147 4.25 -8.97 -7.32
CA TYR A 147 2.86 -9.35 -7.58
C TYR A 147 2.31 -10.40 -6.59
N SER A 148 3.17 -11.25 -6.02
CA SER A 148 2.79 -12.19 -4.96
C SER A 148 2.29 -11.46 -3.71
N GLU A 149 2.91 -10.35 -3.33
CA GLU A 149 2.46 -9.50 -2.22
C GLU A 149 1.13 -8.82 -2.55
N CYS A 150 0.90 -8.44 -3.82
CA CYS A 150 -0.41 -7.96 -4.26
C CYS A 150 -1.51 -8.99 -4.08
N LEU A 151 -1.25 -10.27 -4.35
CA LEU A 151 -2.21 -11.34 -4.12
C LEU A 151 -2.48 -11.57 -2.63
N LEU A 152 -1.43 -11.54 -1.79
CA LEU A 152 -1.60 -11.63 -0.33
C LEU A 152 -2.41 -10.47 0.23
N ALA A 153 -2.26 -9.28 -0.33
CA ALA A 153 -3.01 -8.09 0.10
C ALA A 153 -4.52 -8.16 -0.18
N LEU A 154 -5.00 -9.13 -0.99
CA LEU A 154 -6.43 -9.37 -1.20
C LEU A 154 -7.09 -10.13 -0.03
N LEU A 155 -6.32 -10.81 0.81
CA LEU A 155 -6.85 -11.69 1.85
C LEU A 155 -7.86 -11.02 2.79
N PRO A 156 -7.64 -9.82 3.35
CA PRO A 156 -8.61 -9.20 4.24
C PRO A 156 -9.96 -8.94 3.56
N VAL A 157 -9.93 -8.49 2.30
CA VAL A 157 -11.14 -8.24 1.52
C VAL A 157 -11.85 -9.54 1.19
N PHE A 158 -11.11 -10.57 0.77
CA PHE A 158 -11.67 -11.88 0.47
C PHE A 158 -12.34 -12.52 1.70
N ILE A 159 -11.66 -12.50 2.85
CA ILE A 159 -12.20 -13.02 4.11
C ILE A 159 -13.47 -12.26 4.49
N TYR A 160 -13.44 -10.92 4.42
CA TYR A 160 -14.61 -10.13 4.78
C TYR A 160 -15.80 -10.36 3.86
N VAL A 161 -15.59 -10.35 2.54
CA VAL A 161 -16.66 -10.57 1.56
C VAL A 161 -17.30 -11.97 1.73
N SER A 162 -16.46 -12.98 1.98
CA SER A 162 -16.93 -14.34 2.24
C SER A 162 -17.75 -14.41 3.54
N LEU A 163 -17.28 -13.75 4.60
CA LEU A 163 -17.98 -13.67 5.89
C LEU A 163 -19.30 -12.89 5.75
N TYR A 164 -19.27 -11.76 5.06
CA TYR A 164 -20.47 -10.95 4.80
C TYR A 164 -21.53 -11.76 4.03
N TYR A 165 -21.12 -12.46 2.96
CA TYR A 165 -22.00 -13.32 2.20
C TYR A 165 -22.61 -14.43 3.08
N LEU A 166 -21.80 -15.08 3.91
CA LEU A 166 -22.26 -16.10 4.84
C LEU A 166 -23.30 -15.53 5.83
N MET A 167 -22.98 -14.39 6.47
CA MET A 167 -23.78 -13.85 7.57
C MET A 167 -25.07 -13.16 7.08
N VAL A 168 -24.99 -12.44 5.95
CA VAL A 168 -26.14 -11.67 5.41
C VAL A 168 -27.00 -12.51 4.50
N VAL A 169 -26.39 -13.29 3.59
CA VAL A 169 -27.16 -13.99 2.53
C VAL A 169 -27.55 -15.40 2.93
N LEU A 170 -26.62 -16.19 3.48
CA LEU A 170 -26.90 -17.60 3.78
C LEU A 170 -27.60 -17.79 5.14
N ILE A 171 -27.15 -17.09 6.17
CA ILE A 171 -27.76 -17.17 7.52
C ILE A 171 -28.96 -16.24 7.60
N GLY A 172 -28.75 -14.95 7.28
CA GLY A 172 -29.78 -13.91 7.35
C GLY A 172 -30.11 -13.48 8.79
N GLU A 173 -30.69 -12.29 8.92
CA GLU A 173 -30.99 -11.66 10.22
C GLU A 173 -31.93 -12.51 11.09
N GLU A 174 -32.94 -13.13 10.47
CA GLU A 174 -33.91 -13.99 11.16
C GLU A 174 -33.30 -15.20 11.89
N LYS A 175 -32.14 -15.66 11.42
CA LYS A 175 -31.38 -16.79 12.01
C LYS A 175 -30.17 -16.37 12.82
N GLY A 176 -30.07 -15.08 13.17
CA GLY A 176 -28.95 -14.53 13.94
C GLY A 176 -27.75 -14.11 13.09
N GLY A 177 -27.91 -14.01 11.77
CA GLY A 177 -26.93 -13.39 10.88
C GLY A 177 -26.90 -11.86 10.99
N TRP A 178 -26.19 -11.23 10.08
CA TRP A 178 -26.06 -9.77 10.05
C TRP A 178 -27.19 -9.14 9.22
N ASN A 179 -27.57 -7.93 9.61
CA ASN A 179 -28.37 -7.06 8.76
C ASN A 179 -27.57 -6.63 7.50
N ASP A 180 -28.23 -6.40 6.38
CA ASP A 180 -27.63 -5.86 5.15
C ASP A 180 -27.38 -4.34 5.29
N PHE A 181 -26.36 -3.94 6.07
CA PHE A 181 -26.09 -2.50 6.33
C PHE A 181 -25.66 -1.74 5.07
N TYR A 182 -25.15 -2.43 4.04
CA TYR A 182 -24.79 -1.80 2.77
C TYR A 182 -25.96 -1.76 1.79
N GLY A 183 -26.98 -2.58 1.96
CA GLY A 183 -28.06 -2.75 1.02
C GLY A 183 -27.65 -3.50 -0.24
N LEU A 184 -26.50 -4.18 -0.23
CA LEU A 184 -25.97 -4.84 -1.44
C LEU A 184 -26.84 -6.00 -1.89
N ALA A 185 -27.44 -6.75 -0.97
CA ALA A 185 -28.34 -7.84 -1.32
C ALA A 185 -29.70 -7.34 -1.82
N THR A 186 -30.07 -6.09 -1.46
CA THR A 186 -31.33 -5.46 -1.87
C THR A 186 -31.28 -4.89 -3.28
N TYR A 187 -30.15 -4.27 -3.65
CA TYR A 187 -30.03 -3.53 -4.91
C TYR A 187 -29.39 -4.32 -6.05
N VAL A 188 -28.58 -5.33 -5.73
CA VAL A 188 -27.81 -6.08 -6.71
C VAL A 188 -27.82 -7.57 -6.35
N PRO A 189 -27.93 -8.50 -7.33
CA PRO A 189 -27.77 -9.92 -7.03
C PRO A 189 -26.50 -10.19 -6.23
N ALA A 190 -26.61 -10.86 -5.09
CA ALA A 190 -25.56 -11.00 -4.08
C ALA A 190 -24.22 -11.56 -4.60
N TRP A 191 -24.24 -12.33 -5.71
CA TRP A 191 -23.04 -12.86 -6.34
C TRP A 191 -22.22 -11.79 -7.09
N ILE A 192 -22.86 -10.72 -7.59
CA ILE A 192 -22.16 -9.66 -8.36
C ILE A 192 -21.11 -8.94 -7.51
N PRO A 193 -21.42 -8.42 -6.31
CA PRO A 193 -20.41 -7.84 -5.45
C PRO A 193 -19.27 -8.80 -5.11
N VAL A 194 -19.55 -10.09 -4.92
CA VAL A 194 -18.55 -11.11 -4.63
C VAL A 194 -17.58 -11.28 -5.81
N VAL A 195 -18.12 -11.42 -7.03
CA VAL A 195 -17.29 -11.65 -8.24
C VAL A 195 -16.50 -10.40 -8.65
N LEU A 196 -17.13 -9.22 -8.59
CA LEU A 196 -16.47 -7.96 -9.01
C LEU A 196 -15.48 -7.42 -8.00
N ASN A 197 -15.65 -7.74 -6.71
CA ASN A 197 -14.82 -7.19 -5.65
C ASN A 197 -13.34 -7.59 -5.81
N LEU A 198 -13.04 -8.85 -6.10
CA LEU A 198 -11.66 -9.33 -6.23
C LEU A 198 -10.88 -8.67 -7.38
N PRO A 199 -11.40 -8.60 -8.63
CA PRO A 199 -10.70 -7.90 -9.70
C PRO A 199 -10.50 -6.41 -9.44
N VAL A 200 -11.51 -5.73 -8.87
CA VAL A 200 -11.41 -4.31 -8.50
C VAL A 200 -10.35 -4.12 -7.42
N THR A 201 -10.38 -4.93 -6.37
CA THR A 201 -9.38 -4.90 -5.29
C THR A 201 -7.98 -5.17 -5.82
N PHE A 202 -7.81 -6.14 -6.71
CA PHE A 202 -6.51 -6.41 -7.36
C PHE A 202 -6.02 -5.22 -8.18
N GLY A 203 -6.91 -4.57 -8.93
CA GLY A 203 -6.60 -3.34 -9.68
C GLY A 203 -6.12 -2.21 -8.75
N ILE A 204 -6.80 -1.99 -7.62
CA ILE A 204 -6.40 -1.01 -6.59
C ILE A 204 -5.01 -1.37 -6.02
N THR A 205 -4.78 -2.64 -5.70
CA THR A 205 -3.51 -3.11 -5.16
C THR A 205 -2.37 -2.89 -6.16
N CYS A 206 -2.60 -3.18 -7.44
CA CYS A 206 -1.63 -2.92 -8.51
C CYS A 206 -1.35 -1.42 -8.69
N LEU A 207 -2.35 -0.56 -8.52
CA LEU A 207 -2.19 0.89 -8.57
C LEU A 207 -1.32 1.39 -7.40
N LEU A 208 -1.61 0.96 -6.17
CA LEU A 208 -0.81 1.26 -4.98
C LEU A 208 0.65 0.77 -5.15
N ARG A 209 0.82 -0.48 -5.60
CA ARG A 209 2.13 -1.04 -5.95
C ARG A 209 2.88 -0.15 -6.95
N TYR A 210 2.21 0.30 -8.00
CA TYR A 210 2.83 1.15 -9.02
C TYR A 210 3.39 2.45 -8.43
N PHE A 211 2.60 3.17 -7.64
CA PHE A 211 3.04 4.42 -7.01
C PHE A 211 4.11 4.19 -5.97
N HIS A 212 3.95 3.17 -5.11
CA HIS A 212 4.92 2.79 -4.10
C HIS A 212 6.28 2.42 -4.72
N ASN A 213 6.29 1.50 -5.69
CA ASN A 213 7.52 1.08 -6.36
C ASN A 213 8.19 2.23 -7.12
N ARG A 214 7.40 3.12 -7.72
CA ARG A 214 7.94 4.31 -8.37
C ARG A 214 8.59 5.28 -7.37
N SER A 215 7.99 5.43 -6.19
CA SER A 215 8.55 6.23 -5.11
C SER A 215 9.83 5.61 -4.57
N PHE A 216 9.81 4.32 -4.27
CA PHE A 216 10.97 3.54 -3.84
C PHE A 216 12.15 3.69 -4.83
N LEU A 217 11.91 3.49 -6.12
CA LEU A 217 12.97 3.60 -7.13
C LEU A 217 13.54 5.03 -7.22
N ARG A 218 12.70 6.07 -7.09
CA ARG A 218 13.17 7.47 -7.08
C ARG A 218 14.06 7.77 -5.89
N LEU A 219 13.71 7.26 -4.71
CA LEU A 219 14.49 7.44 -3.50
C LEU A 219 15.85 6.74 -3.62
N ARG A 220 15.87 5.51 -4.11
CA ARG A 220 17.11 4.76 -4.36
C ARG A 220 17.98 5.40 -5.45
N GLU A 221 17.38 5.91 -6.53
CA GLU A 221 18.11 6.71 -7.54
C GLU A 221 18.81 7.92 -6.94
N ALA A 222 18.12 8.68 -6.10
CA ALA A 222 18.69 9.86 -5.45
C ALA A 222 19.86 9.47 -4.54
N THR A 223 19.68 8.40 -3.73
CA THR A 223 20.70 7.89 -2.82
C THR A 223 21.96 7.45 -3.60
N VAL A 224 21.79 6.66 -4.64
CA VAL A 224 22.93 6.15 -5.45
C VAL A 224 23.67 7.30 -6.14
N ARG A 225 22.94 8.28 -6.68
CA ARG A 225 23.57 9.46 -7.33
C ARG A 225 24.38 10.31 -6.35
N ASP A 226 23.93 10.42 -5.10
CA ASP A 226 24.59 11.23 -4.07
C ASP A 226 25.78 10.50 -3.42
N GLU A 227 25.79 9.16 -3.44
CA GLU A 227 26.78 8.34 -2.71
C GLU A 227 27.93 7.88 -3.59
N TYR A 228 27.68 7.61 -4.86
CA TYR A 228 28.67 7.00 -5.76
C TYR A 228 29.00 7.89 -6.95
N SER A 229 30.29 7.99 -7.26
CA SER A 229 30.71 8.65 -8.49
C SER A 229 30.26 7.83 -9.72
N GLU A 230 30.10 8.49 -10.85
CA GLU A 230 29.71 7.85 -12.10
C GLU A 230 30.69 6.74 -12.51
N ASP A 231 31.99 6.96 -12.29
CA ASP A 231 33.04 5.99 -12.60
C ASP A 231 32.98 4.76 -11.69
N TYR A 232 32.64 4.95 -10.41
CA TYR A 232 32.42 3.82 -9.49
C TYR A 232 31.24 2.97 -9.93
N LEU A 233 30.10 3.59 -10.26
CA LEU A 233 28.91 2.87 -10.72
C LEU A 233 29.15 2.12 -12.03
N LYS A 234 29.94 2.69 -12.97
CA LYS A 234 30.37 1.99 -14.18
C LYS A 234 31.21 0.75 -13.86
N SER A 235 32.18 0.89 -12.96
CA SER A 235 33.05 -0.22 -12.56
C SER A 235 32.26 -1.34 -11.87
N GLU A 236 31.27 -0.98 -11.03
CA GLU A 236 30.42 -1.94 -10.33
C GLU A 236 29.50 -2.70 -11.29
N ILE A 237 28.90 -2.02 -12.28
CA ILE A 237 28.07 -2.66 -13.31
C ILE A 237 28.91 -3.67 -14.11
N ILE A 238 30.14 -3.31 -14.49
CA ILE A 238 31.03 -4.20 -15.22
C ILE A 238 31.42 -5.41 -14.35
N TYR A 239 31.71 -5.17 -13.08
CA TYR A 239 32.03 -6.23 -12.12
C TYR A 239 30.87 -7.21 -11.95
N LEU A 240 29.66 -6.71 -11.72
CA LEU A 240 28.44 -7.52 -11.57
C LEU A 240 28.12 -8.30 -12.85
N ALA A 241 28.25 -7.69 -14.01
CA ALA A 241 28.03 -8.36 -15.28
C ALA A 241 29.04 -9.52 -15.52
N ARG A 242 30.28 -9.35 -15.07
CA ARG A 242 31.30 -10.41 -15.13
C ARG A 242 31.07 -11.53 -14.13
N GLN A 243 30.64 -11.21 -12.91
CA GLN A 243 30.30 -12.22 -11.90
C GLN A 243 29.08 -13.04 -12.32
N ASN A 244 28.04 -12.39 -12.84
CA ASN A 244 26.81 -13.07 -13.25
C ASN A 244 27.00 -13.93 -14.51
N ALA A 245 28.05 -13.68 -15.31
CA ALA A 245 28.43 -14.58 -16.39
C ALA A 245 29.10 -15.89 -15.88
N ALA A 246 29.53 -15.91 -14.61
CA ALA A 246 30.22 -17.04 -13.98
C ALA A 246 29.36 -17.78 -12.94
N ASP A 247 28.30 -17.15 -12.38
CA ASP A 247 27.44 -17.72 -11.35
C ASP A 247 25.96 -17.37 -11.61
N ASP A 248 25.06 -18.36 -11.43
CA ASP A 248 23.61 -18.21 -11.69
C ASP A 248 22.83 -17.34 -10.69
N GLN A 249 23.49 -16.65 -9.76
CA GLN A 249 22.81 -15.77 -8.79
C GLN A 249 23.47 -14.40 -8.63
N PRO A 250 22.72 -13.28 -8.69
CA PRO A 250 23.26 -11.95 -8.44
C PRO A 250 23.50 -11.72 -6.95
N HIS A 251 24.75 -11.61 -6.53
CA HIS A 251 25.17 -11.27 -5.16
C HIS A 251 25.50 -9.78 -5.01
N SER A 252 24.58 -8.89 -5.31
CA SER A 252 24.80 -7.47 -5.08
C SER A 252 23.68 -6.88 -4.23
N ASP A 253 24.05 -6.25 -3.10
CA ASP A 253 23.17 -5.44 -2.27
C ASP A 253 22.84 -4.07 -2.90
N ILE A 254 23.47 -3.74 -4.04
CA ILE A 254 23.31 -2.47 -4.74
C ILE A 254 22.32 -2.63 -5.89
N VAL A 255 21.11 -2.11 -5.71
CA VAL A 255 20.13 -2.02 -6.80
C VAL A 255 20.42 -0.79 -7.65
N ILE A 256 21.04 -0.98 -8.81
CA ILE A 256 21.32 0.12 -9.74
C ILE A 256 20.05 0.51 -10.49
N PRO A 257 19.63 1.78 -10.43
CA PRO A 257 18.36 2.22 -11.01
C PRO A 257 18.32 2.05 -12.53
N ARG A 258 17.22 1.50 -13.05
CA ARG A 258 17.03 1.23 -14.49
C ARG A 258 17.25 2.46 -15.38
N ARG A 259 16.90 3.66 -14.90
CA ARG A 259 17.11 4.91 -15.64
C ARG A 259 18.59 5.27 -15.76
N PHE A 260 19.37 5.00 -14.70
CA PHE A 260 20.81 5.22 -14.71
C PHE A 260 21.50 4.27 -15.70
N ILE A 261 21.08 3.00 -15.73
CA ILE A 261 21.58 2.03 -16.69
C ILE A 261 21.24 2.44 -18.13
N LYS A 262 20.00 2.92 -18.37
CA LYS A 262 19.62 3.50 -19.67
C LYS A 262 20.46 4.71 -20.03
N PHE A 263 20.69 5.61 -19.07
CA PHE A 263 21.56 6.77 -19.26
C PHE A 263 22.98 6.37 -19.64
N LEU A 264 23.54 5.34 -18.98
CA LEU A 264 24.86 4.80 -19.32
C LEU A 264 24.90 4.18 -20.74
N ILE A 265 23.85 3.42 -21.12
CA ILE A 265 23.73 2.84 -22.46
C ILE A 265 23.69 3.95 -23.54
N GLU A 266 22.94 5.03 -23.28
CA GLU A 266 22.76 6.13 -24.24
C GLU A 266 23.96 7.06 -24.33
N ASN A 267 24.75 7.19 -23.25
CA ASN A 267 25.89 8.12 -23.19
C ASN A 267 27.28 7.44 -23.28
N THR A 268 27.35 6.12 -23.41
CA THR A 268 28.61 5.38 -23.49
C THR A 268 28.80 4.79 -24.90
N ASP A 269 28.61 5.60 -25.95
CA ASP A 269 28.74 5.16 -27.37
C ASP A 269 30.13 4.63 -27.75
N SER A 270 31.16 4.93 -26.97
CA SER A 270 32.55 4.55 -27.26
C SER A 270 33.04 3.28 -26.55
N ASP A 271 32.33 2.79 -25.52
CA ASP A 271 32.74 1.60 -24.75
C ASP A 271 31.73 0.46 -24.87
N LYS A 272 31.96 -0.40 -25.87
CA LYS A 272 31.11 -1.56 -26.13
C LYS A 272 30.97 -2.49 -24.91
N THR A 273 32.03 -2.61 -24.11
CA THR A 273 32.05 -3.48 -22.91
C THR A 273 31.07 -3.00 -21.83
N VAL A 274 31.02 -1.69 -21.58
CA VAL A 274 30.08 -1.09 -20.62
C VAL A 274 28.65 -1.22 -21.10
N ARG A 275 28.42 -1.00 -22.39
CA ARG A 275 27.11 -1.13 -23.03
C ARG A 275 26.58 -2.55 -22.93
N ASP A 276 27.39 -3.53 -23.25
CA ASP A 276 27.01 -4.95 -23.19
C ASP A 276 26.76 -5.39 -21.76
N ALA A 277 27.57 -4.93 -20.77
CA ALA A 277 27.37 -5.16 -19.37
C ALA A 277 26.05 -4.56 -18.85
N CYS A 278 25.72 -3.34 -19.25
CA CYS A 278 24.43 -2.69 -18.90
C CYS A 278 23.23 -3.44 -19.48
N ILE A 279 23.33 -3.93 -20.72
CA ILE A 279 22.27 -4.72 -21.38
C ILE A 279 22.08 -6.07 -20.65
N MET A 280 23.16 -6.75 -20.30
CA MET A 280 23.10 -7.99 -19.53
C MET A 280 22.45 -7.77 -18.17
N TYR A 281 22.87 -6.75 -17.43
CA TYR A 281 22.29 -6.40 -16.14
C TYR A 281 20.79 -6.09 -16.24
N LEU A 282 20.35 -5.32 -17.25
CA LEU A 282 18.94 -5.03 -17.49
C LEU A 282 18.12 -6.29 -17.79
N ASN A 283 18.65 -7.20 -18.56
CA ASN A 283 17.96 -8.44 -18.91
C ASN A 283 17.80 -9.33 -17.67
N GLN A 284 18.84 -9.48 -16.85
CA GLN A 284 18.78 -10.24 -15.60
C GLN A 284 17.81 -9.60 -14.60
N PHE A 285 17.79 -8.27 -14.46
CA PHE A 285 16.85 -7.56 -13.60
C PHE A 285 15.40 -7.74 -14.08
N LEU A 286 15.17 -7.77 -15.40
CA LEU A 286 13.86 -8.03 -16.00
C LEU A 286 13.40 -9.46 -15.80
N ASP A 287 14.31 -10.42 -15.83
CA ASP A 287 14.00 -11.85 -15.60
C ASP A 287 13.72 -12.12 -14.12
N ASN A 288 14.46 -11.51 -13.20
CA ASN A 288 14.22 -11.60 -11.75
C ASN A 288 12.96 -10.84 -11.28
N THR A 289 12.42 -9.91 -12.06
CA THR A 289 11.15 -9.21 -11.77
C THR A 289 9.92 -9.92 -12.34
N LYS A 290 10.11 -11.06 -13.01
CA LYS A 290 9.02 -11.91 -13.52
C LYS A 290 8.51 -12.94 -12.50
N TYR A 291 9.11 -13.01 -11.30
CA TYR A 291 8.69 -13.91 -10.23
C TYR A 291 8.01 -13.17 -9.08
#